data_ee5295157f48c4585fe983c4c64917ec
#
_entry.id   ee5295157f48c4585fe983c4c64917ec
#
_cell.length_a   1.000
_cell.length_b   1.000
_cell.length_c   1.000
_cell.angle_alpha   90.00
_cell.angle_beta   90.00
_cell.angle_gamma   90.00
#
_symmetry.space_group_name_H-M   'P 1'
#
loop_
_entity.id
_entity.type
_entity.pdbx_description
1 polymer ?
#
loop_
_entity_poly.entity_id
_entity_poly.type
_entity_poly.pdbx_seq_one_letter_code
_entity_poly.pdbx_strand_id
1 'polypeptide(L)'
;MGKIRTFRYFRPLERGRMDFHPGESLRCDNIEVRAIDRFKEELEVLVVPIRSLGRIEEVLAGLGLHGSREFFEQQCREVISVPEKHFNEQTGKGLLTFRVYFRNLPSSLASINGRAMVVLCLHPLQETDEAGRRNYRLAGYAHINSFDYRDHSSGRLQPSYYYNLLRVSNYAEGGKALYRQCGMFATIFSVFDELSKINGVNVGYANFGRDNRGMQRSMETLSRLFNKGYDQFPVDSYIKINRLFRSRRWGAQLVDISDDDDLVRDFHKKSLEGRERSLLHQYPTYDSFREMFERVRSYSSTSRVYMLPGEDGGILAAALAINWGDYFDLTLEQPRGLFKLVASMKITDKILWPIHSMGEAGDVAKLWKGLAYLYEKKHKVHLSLMMSQAGDPYARYKRSLLRDPFVYFTMYSSADEYRELESSCRMEDGRVSIFTETPLT
;
A
#
# COMPACT_ATOMS: atom_id res chain seq x y z
N MET A 1 -0.04 25.59 -22.26
CA MET A 1 0.72 24.39 -22.70
C MET A 1 1.62 23.97 -21.56
N GLY A 2 1.50 22.74 -21.07
CA GLY A 2 2.37 22.21 -20.04
C GLY A 2 3.78 21.98 -20.57
N LYS A 3 4.80 22.16 -19.73
CA LYS A 3 6.18 21.79 -20.07
C LYS A 3 6.31 20.27 -20.16
N ILE A 4 7.00 19.80 -21.18
CA ILE A 4 7.47 18.41 -21.25
C ILE A 4 8.61 18.28 -20.25
N ARG A 5 8.54 17.29 -19.37
CA ARG A 5 9.60 16.93 -18.44
C ARG A 5 10.18 15.58 -18.80
N THR A 6 11.46 15.44 -18.58
CA THR A 6 12.15 14.16 -18.66
C THR A 6 12.29 13.59 -17.26
N PHE A 7 11.98 12.32 -17.07
CA PHE A 7 12.35 11.63 -15.85
C PHE A 7 13.35 10.51 -16.13
N ARG A 8 14.17 10.20 -15.14
CA ARG A 8 15.14 9.12 -15.23
C ARG A 8 14.54 7.85 -14.65
N TYR A 9 14.45 6.83 -15.49
CA TYR A 9 13.95 5.53 -15.11
C TYR A 9 15.09 4.53 -15.01
N PHE A 10 15.32 4.02 -13.81
CA PHE A 10 16.32 3.00 -13.56
C PHE A 10 15.70 1.63 -13.85
N ARG A 11 15.89 1.15 -15.06
CA ARG A 11 15.29 -0.09 -15.55
C ARG A 11 15.95 -1.30 -14.92
N PRO A 12 15.16 -2.27 -14.39
CA PRO A 12 15.69 -3.59 -14.03
C PRO A 12 16.28 -4.28 -15.24
N LEU A 13 17.39 -5.00 -15.06
CA LEU A 13 18.11 -5.67 -16.16
C LEU A 13 17.31 -6.83 -16.77
N GLU A 14 16.38 -7.43 -16.04
CA GLU A 14 15.54 -8.53 -16.50
C GLU A 14 14.06 -8.27 -16.24
N ARG A 15 13.19 -8.66 -17.21
CA ARG A 15 11.74 -8.66 -17.04
C ARG A 15 11.37 -9.56 -15.86
N GLY A 16 10.76 -8.98 -14.83
CA GLY A 16 10.26 -9.69 -13.67
C GLY A 16 11.18 -9.71 -12.44
N ARG A 17 12.44 -9.29 -12.57
CA ARG A 17 13.35 -9.11 -11.41
C ARG A 17 13.82 -7.68 -11.33
N MET A 18 13.47 -7.00 -10.26
CA MET A 18 13.99 -5.67 -9.91
C MET A 18 15.27 -5.79 -9.11
N ASP A 19 16.15 -6.71 -9.46
CA ASP A 19 17.40 -6.94 -8.76
C ASP A 19 18.55 -6.25 -9.49
N PHE A 20 19.23 -5.35 -8.81
CA PHE A 20 20.56 -4.91 -9.22
C PHE A 20 21.58 -5.83 -8.56
N HIS A 21 22.36 -6.54 -9.35
CA HIS A 21 23.46 -7.31 -8.81
C HIS A 21 24.60 -6.39 -8.35
N PRO A 22 25.26 -6.70 -7.23
CA PRO A 22 26.45 -5.96 -6.82
C PRO A 22 27.49 -5.93 -7.95
N GLY A 23 27.88 -4.73 -8.35
CA GLY A 23 28.88 -4.52 -9.44
C GLY A 23 28.30 -4.15 -10.79
N GLU A 24 26.98 -4.17 -11.01
CA GLU A 24 26.37 -3.68 -12.25
C GLU A 24 26.16 -2.17 -12.21
N SER A 25 26.45 -1.51 -13.34
CA SER A 25 26.13 -0.09 -13.50
C SER A 25 24.61 0.10 -13.57
N LEU A 26 24.10 1.07 -12.83
CA LEU A 26 22.70 1.47 -12.93
C LEU A 26 22.43 1.97 -14.35
N ARG A 27 21.57 1.25 -15.09
CA ARG A 27 21.08 1.73 -16.38
C ARG A 27 19.99 2.76 -16.15
N CYS A 28 20.17 3.93 -16.72
CA CYS A 28 19.24 5.03 -16.63
C CYS A 28 18.75 5.40 -18.01
N ASP A 29 17.46 5.19 -18.26
CA ASP A 29 16.79 5.64 -19.48
C ASP A 29 16.06 6.97 -19.18
N ASN A 30 16.19 7.94 -20.06
CA ASN A 30 15.46 9.19 -19.96
C ASN A 30 14.15 9.04 -20.74
N ILE A 31 13.05 9.36 -20.08
CA ILE A 31 11.70 9.26 -20.64
C ILE A 31 11.02 10.63 -20.55
N GLU A 32 10.51 11.11 -21.68
CA GLU A 32 9.76 12.36 -21.71
C GLU A 32 8.36 12.16 -21.18
N VAL A 33 7.96 13.02 -20.24
CA VAL A 33 6.66 12.98 -19.59
C VAL A 33 5.94 14.31 -19.77
N ARG A 34 4.70 14.25 -20.21
CA ARG A 34 3.84 15.46 -20.24
C ARG A 34 3.38 15.74 -18.82
N ALA A 35 3.96 16.76 -18.20
CA ALA A 35 3.53 17.24 -16.89
C ALA A 35 2.83 18.60 -17.02
N ILE A 36 1.76 18.78 -16.25
CA ILE A 36 1.18 20.09 -16.01
C ILE A 36 2.03 20.75 -14.96
N ASP A 37 3.00 21.53 -15.41
CA ASP A 37 4.00 22.10 -14.53
C ASP A 37 3.86 23.63 -14.48
N ARG A 38 3.73 24.13 -13.27
CA ARG A 38 3.78 25.56 -12.95
C ARG A 38 5.09 25.95 -12.27
N PHE A 39 5.96 24.98 -12.04
CA PHE A 39 7.24 25.19 -11.39
C PHE A 39 8.25 25.75 -12.39
N LYS A 40 8.91 26.84 -12.04
CA LYS A 40 9.89 27.49 -12.91
C LYS A 40 11.28 26.85 -12.83
N GLU A 41 11.53 26.09 -11.78
CA GLU A 41 12.82 25.49 -11.48
C GLU A 41 12.90 24.05 -12.01
N GLU A 42 14.09 23.58 -12.27
CA GLU A 42 14.34 22.23 -12.71
C GLU A 42 14.16 21.25 -11.54
N LEU A 43 13.31 20.24 -11.76
CA LEU A 43 13.18 19.11 -10.84
C LEU A 43 13.81 17.88 -11.47
N GLU A 44 14.56 17.13 -10.69
CA GLU A 44 14.97 15.78 -11.06
C GLU A 44 13.87 14.81 -10.65
N VAL A 45 13.29 14.10 -11.63
CA VAL A 45 12.28 13.09 -11.39
C VAL A 45 12.89 11.72 -11.63
N LEU A 46 12.89 10.88 -10.60
CA LEU A 46 13.52 9.56 -10.62
C LEU A 46 12.49 8.48 -10.37
N VAL A 47 12.66 7.34 -11.04
CA VAL A 47 11.96 6.10 -10.71
C VAL A 47 13.01 5.06 -10.36
N VAL A 48 12.99 4.63 -9.12
CA VAL A 48 14.03 3.75 -8.55
C VAL A 48 13.35 2.49 -7.99
N PRO A 49 13.80 1.27 -8.36
CA PRO A 49 13.35 0.06 -7.70
C PRO A 49 13.61 0.15 -6.19
N ILE A 50 12.65 -0.29 -5.38
CA ILE A 50 12.71 -0.09 -3.92
C ILE A 50 13.95 -0.74 -3.31
N ARG A 51 14.40 -1.87 -3.85
CA ARG A 51 15.63 -2.55 -3.41
C ARG A 51 16.89 -1.74 -3.69
N SER A 52 16.85 -0.84 -4.67
CA SER A 52 17.98 0.02 -5.02
C SER A 52 18.09 1.25 -4.13
N LEU A 53 17.11 1.52 -3.27
CA LEU A 53 17.20 2.61 -2.27
C LEU A 53 18.35 2.39 -1.28
N GLY A 54 18.84 1.15 -1.11
CA GLY A 54 20.08 0.88 -0.35
C GLY A 54 21.33 1.50 -0.97
N ARG A 55 21.29 1.83 -2.28
CA ARG A 55 22.38 2.46 -3.06
C ARG A 55 22.02 3.89 -3.45
N ILE A 56 21.13 4.53 -2.73
CA ILE A 56 20.62 5.87 -3.09
C ILE A 56 21.73 6.91 -3.20
N GLU A 57 22.80 6.78 -2.42
CA GLU A 57 23.94 7.69 -2.46
C GLU A 57 24.65 7.67 -3.82
N GLU A 58 24.80 6.49 -4.42
CA GLU A 58 25.39 6.34 -5.76
C GLU A 58 24.46 6.96 -6.82
N VAL A 59 23.15 6.78 -6.68
CA VAL A 59 22.15 7.38 -7.59
C VAL A 59 22.21 8.90 -7.52
N LEU A 60 22.23 9.47 -6.31
CA LEU A 60 22.33 10.92 -6.08
C LEU A 60 23.64 11.48 -6.61
N ALA A 61 24.77 10.81 -6.32
CA ALA A 61 26.07 11.22 -6.80
C ALA A 61 26.15 11.24 -8.34
N GLY A 62 25.56 10.26 -9.01
CA GLY A 62 25.43 10.21 -10.47
C GLY A 62 24.65 11.37 -11.08
N LEU A 63 23.83 12.07 -10.27
CA LEU A 63 23.09 13.27 -10.65
C LEU A 63 23.78 14.57 -10.25
N GLY A 64 24.98 14.51 -9.65
CA GLY A 64 25.64 15.66 -9.08
C GLY A 64 24.93 16.21 -7.85
N LEU A 65 24.16 15.37 -7.13
CA LEU A 65 23.49 15.72 -5.90
C LEU A 65 24.28 15.20 -4.69
N HIS A 66 24.30 16.00 -3.64
CA HIS A 66 24.89 15.63 -2.35
C HIS A 66 23.80 15.06 -1.44
N GLY A 67 24.08 13.91 -0.79
CA GLY A 67 23.20 13.38 0.25
C GLY A 67 23.66 12.01 0.73
N SER A 68 23.86 11.91 2.03
CA SER A 68 24.01 10.60 2.66
C SER A 68 22.68 9.86 2.69
N ARG A 69 22.74 8.57 2.91
CA ARG A 69 21.56 7.73 3.10
C ARG A 69 20.69 8.23 4.26
N GLU A 70 21.29 8.62 5.37
CA GLU A 70 20.59 9.15 6.54
C GLU A 70 19.82 10.44 6.19
N PHE A 71 20.44 11.35 5.45
CA PHE A 71 19.79 12.57 4.99
C PHE A 71 18.60 12.26 4.07
N PHE A 72 18.77 11.35 3.12
CA PHE A 72 17.68 10.91 2.24
C PHE A 72 16.52 10.28 3.05
N GLU A 73 16.83 9.38 3.98
CA GLU A 73 15.81 8.75 4.83
C GLU A 73 15.08 9.76 5.71
N GLN A 74 15.80 10.78 6.21
CA GLN A 74 15.17 11.87 6.94
C GLN A 74 14.19 12.65 6.07
N GLN A 75 14.60 13.04 4.87
CA GLN A 75 13.73 13.72 3.90
C GLN A 75 12.48 12.88 3.57
N CYS A 76 12.65 11.58 3.37
CA CYS A 76 11.52 10.66 3.15
C CYS A 76 10.57 10.63 4.36
N ARG A 77 11.09 10.53 5.58
CA ARG A 77 10.26 10.55 6.80
C ARG A 77 9.47 11.85 6.91
N GLU A 78 10.06 12.99 6.64
CA GLU A 78 9.39 14.30 6.67
C GLU A 78 8.25 14.39 5.65
N VAL A 79 8.45 13.86 4.44
CA VAL A 79 7.44 13.89 3.37
C VAL A 79 6.35 12.84 3.60
N ILE A 80 6.70 11.62 4.03
CA ILE A 80 5.76 10.52 4.22
C ILE A 80 4.97 10.67 5.52
N SER A 81 5.59 11.16 6.59
CA SER A 81 4.99 11.24 7.95
C SER A 81 3.99 12.39 8.10
N VAL A 82 3.20 12.65 7.08
CA VAL A 82 2.13 13.65 7.17
C VAL A 82 1.02 13.12 8.08
N PRO A 83 0.50 13.93 9.04
CA PRO A 83 -0.62 13.52 9.86
C PRO A 83 -1.84 13.17 9.01
N GLU A 84 -2.37 11.97 9.21
CA GLU A 84 -3.58 11.51 8.54
C GLU A 84 -4.77 11.57 9.50
N LYS A 85 -5.89 12.12 9.03
CA LYS A 85 -7.13 12.20 9.79
C LYS A 85 -7.99 10.99 9.45
N HIS A 86 -8.33 10.23 10.47
CA HIS A 86 -9.15 9.03 10.35
C HIS A 86 -10.41 9.12 11.21
N PHE A 87 -11.40 8.31 10.90
CA PHE A 87 -12.65 8.17 11.67
C PHE A 87 -13.51 9.45 11.72
N ASN A 88 -13.67 10.08 10.56
CA ASN A 88 -14.36 11.37 10.41
C ASN A 88 -15.75 11.22 9.75
N GLU A 89 -16.62 10.40 10.29
CA GLU A 89 -17.83 9.98 9.58
C GLU A 89 -18.96 11.02 9.48
N GLN A 90 -19.09 11.98 10.37
CA GLN A 90 -20.31 12.78 10.41
C GLN A 90 -20.12 14.28 10.61
N THR A 91 -18.99 14.74 11.02
CA THR A 91 -18.83 16.14 11.46
C THR A 91 -17.80 16.98 10.71
N GLY A 92 -17.12 16.43 9.72
CA GLY A 92 -16.01 17.11 9.05
C GLY A 92 -14.80 17.35 9.96
N LYS A 93 -14.76 16.76 11.16
CA LYS A 93 -13.68 16.90 12.14
C LYS A 93 -13.15 15.52 12.51
N GLY A 94 -11.92 15.21 12.10
CA GLY A 94 -11.27 13.94 12.43
C GLY A 94 -11.31 13.65 13.93
N LEU A 95 -11.79 12.48 14.31
CA LEU A 95 -11.80 12.00 15.70
C LEU A 95 -10.39 11.55 16.13
N LEU A 96 -9.62 11.06 15.18
CA LEU A 96 -8.26 10.60 15.37
C LEU A 96 -7.37 11.19 14.30
N THR A 97 -6.15 11.52 14.68
CA THR A 97 -5.07 11.86 13.79
C THR A 97 -3.92 10.91 14.09
N PHE A 98 -3.55 10.12 13.11
CA PHE A 98 -2.38 9.27 13.19
C PHE A 98 -1.23 9.89 12.41
N ARG A 99 -0.02 9.69 12.91
CA ARG A 99 1.21 9.89 12.15
C ARG A 99 1.91 8.54 12.04
N VAL A 100 2.22 8.14 10.81
CA VAL A 100 2.88 6.89 10.50
C VAL A 100 4.38 7.12 10.34
N TYR A 101 5.20 6.37 11.05
CA TYR A 101 6.66 6.39 10.91
C TYR A 101 7.15 4.99 10.52
N PHE A 102 7.66 4.83 9.32
CA PHE A 102 8.29 3.59 8.91
C PHE A 102 9.62 3.38 9.64
N ARG A 103 9.80 2.21 10.26
CA ARG A 103 10.96 1.95 11.12
C ARG A 103 12.26 1.87 10.35
N ASN A 104 12.30 1.13 9.27
CA ASN A 104 13.51 0.89 8.49
C ASN A 104 13.25 1.12 7.01
N LEU A 105 13.22 2.38 6.56
CA LEU A 105 13.26 2.67 5.13
C LEU A 105 14.68 2.40 4.60
N PRO A 106 14.84 1.74 3.44
CA PRO A 106 13.82 1.19 2.56
C PRO A 106 13.41 -0.26 2.87
N SER A 107 14.06 -0.92 3.84
CA SER A 107 13.91 -2.37 4.06
C SER A 107 12.49 -2.79 4.42
N SER A 108 11.79 -2.01 5.24
CA SER A 108 10.40 -2.29 5.60
C SER A 108 9.48 -2.30 4.39
N LEU A 109 9.67 -1.37 3.47
CA LEU A 109 8.85 -1.27 2.26
C LEU A 109 9.21 -2.37 1.26
N ALA A 110 10.49 -2.72 1.13
CA ALA A 110 10.96 -3.79 0.26
C ALA A 110 10.46 -5.17 0.71
N SER A 111 10.30 -5.38 2.03
CA SER A 111 9.78 -6.66 2.55
C SER A 111 8.32 -6.89 2.20
N ILE A 112 7.54 -5.83 2.04
CA ILE A 112 6.13 -5.93 1.70
C ILE A 112 5.93 -6.26 0.23
N ASN A 113 6.63 -5.56 -0.64
CA ASN A 113 6.57 -5.80 -2.07
C ASN A 113 7.94 -5.58 -2.72
N GLY A 114 8.66 -6.67 -2.94
CA GLY A 114 9.96 -6.64 -3.62
C GLY A 114 9.93 -6.15 -5.08
N ARG A 115 8.75 -6.05 -5.68
CA ARG A 115 8.53 -5.52 -7.03
C ARG A 115 8.09 -4.05 -7.03
N ALA A 116 8.25 -3.36 -5.91
CA ALA A 116 7.89 -1.95 -5.81
C ALA A 116 8.94 -1.04 -6.45
N MET A 117 8.47 0.07 -6.98
CA MET A 117 9.26 1.21 -7.43
C MET A 117 8.92 2.44 -6.59
N VAL A 118 9.86 3.33 -6.46
CA VAL A 118 9.66 4.63 -5.81
C VAL A 118 9.82 5.73 -6.84
N VAL A 119 8.86 6.64 -6.88
CA VAL A 119 8.97 7.88 -7.65
C VAL A 119 9.46 8.97 -6.69
N LEU A 120 10.58 9.57 -7.03
CA LEU A 120 11.20 10.66 -6.27
C LEU A 120 11.20 11.92 -7.14
N CYS A 121 10.66 13.01 -6.61
CA CYS A 121 10.80 14.33 -7.22
C CYS A 121 11.75 15.14 -6.35
N LEU A 122 12.97 15.36 -6.84
CA LEU A 122 14.05 16.07 -6.14
C LEU A 122 14.15 17.49 -6.68
N HIS A 123 14.21 18.45 -5.80
CA HIS A 123 14.46 19.85 -6.14
C HIS A 123 15.91 20.16 -5.81
N PRO A 124 16.82 20.25 -6.80
CA PRO A 124 18.20 20.68 -6.58
C PRO A 124 18.22 22.12 -6.09
N LEU A 125 18.97 22.36 -5.02
CA LEU A 125 19.18 23.70 -4.47
C LEU A 125 20.40 24.38 -5.13
N GLN A 126 20.52 25.69 -4.96
CA GLN A 126 21.67 26.42 -5.48
C GLN A 126 22.95 26.18 -4.67
N GLU A 127 22.80 25.81 -3.40
CA GLU A 127 23.91 25.52 -2.50
C GLU A 127 24.63 24.22 -2.91
N THR A 128 25.95 24.29 -2.96
CA THR A 128 26.82 23.16 -3.25
C THR A 128 27.68 22.78 -2.05
N ASP A 129 28.04 21.51 -1.96
CA ASP A 129 29.04 21.02 -1.01
C ASP A 129 30.48 21.34 -1.49
N GLU A 130 31.48 20.98 -0.67
CA GLU A 130 32.89 21.15 -0.98
C GLU A 130 33.36 20.43 -2.25
N ALA A 131 32.65 19.38 -2.66
CA ALA A 131 32.89 18.65 -3.88
C ALA A 131 32.13 19.20 -5.11
N GLY A 132 31.43 20.33 -4.96
CA GLY A 132 30.65 20.98 -6.00
C GLY A 132 29.31 20.28 -6.31
N ARG A 133 28.85 19.34 -5.46
CA ARG A 133 27.57 18.67 -5.61
C ARG A 133 26.47 19.50 -4.97
N ARG A 134 25.35 19.64 -5.66
CA ARG A 134 24.21 20.44 -5.19
C ARG A 134 23.44 19.72 -4.08
N ASN A 135 23.06 20.46 -3.06
CA ASN A 135 22.05 20.00 -2.12
C ASN A 135 20.70 19.85 -2.82
N TYR A 136 19.81 19.06 -2.24
CA TYR A 136 18.45 18.88 -2.77
C TYR A 136 17.42 18.85 -1.65
N ARG A 137 16.17 19.00 -2.07
CA ARG A 137 15.00 18.82 -1.22
C ARG A 137 14.05 17.83 -1.87
N LEU A 138 13.51 16.88 -1.11
CA LEU A 138 12.50 15.97 -1.59
C LEU A 138 11.16 16.70 -1.71
N ALA A 139 10.74 16.96 -2.95
CA ALA A 139 9.52 17.70 -3.27
C ALA A 139 8.28 16.82 -3.37
N GLY A 140 8.45 15.58 -3.84
CA GLY A 140 7.38 14.61 -4.00
C GLY A 140 7.89 13.18 -3.87
N TYR A 141 7.00 12.29 -3.39
CA TYR A 141 7.27 10.90 -3.15
C TYR A 141 6.04 10.06 -3.47
N ALA A 142 6.23 8.93 -4.11
CA ALA A 142 5.17 7.95 -4.32
C ALA A 142 5.73 6.54 -4.46
N HIS A 143 4.90 5.55 -4.13
CA HIS A 143 5.18 4.14 -4.41
C HIS A 143 4.33 3.62 -5.55
N ILE A 144 4.91 2.71 -6.32
CA ILE A 144 4.24 1.88 -7.31
C ILE A 144 4.54 0.43 -6.95
N ASN A 145 3.54 -0.27 -6.44
CA ASN A 145 3.65 -1.70 -6.17
C ASN A 145 3.13 -2.47 -7.38
N SER A 146 3.91 -3.42 -7.89
CA SER A 146 3.50 -4.29 -8.99
C SER A 146 2.97 -5.59 -8.47
N PHE A 147 1.77 -5.98 -8.93
CA PHE A 147 1.13 -7.25 -8.63
C PHE A 147 0.67 -7.91 -9.91
N ASP A 148 0.66 -9.24 -9.91
CA ASP A 148 -0.06 -9.97 -10.94
C ASP A 148 -1.51 -10.18 -10.51
N TYR A 149 -2.45 -9.98 -11.41
CA TYR A 149 -3.85 -10.35 -11.23
C TYR A 149 -4.26 -11.34 -12.33
N ARG A 150 -5.28 -12.14 -12.05
CA ARG A 150 -5.85 -13.02 -13.06
C ARG A 150 -6.94 -12.27 -13.81
N ASP A 151 -6.72 -12.05 -15.09
CA ASP A 151 -7.76 -11.55 -15.98
C ASP A 151 -8.81 -12.68 -16.22
N HIS A 152 -10.05 -12.42 -15.85
CA HIS A 152 -11.12 -13.40 -15.93
C HIS A 152 -11.59 -13.66 -17.36
N SER A 153 -11.41 -12.72 -18.27
CA SER A 153 -11.80 -12.86 -19.68
C SER A 153 -10.86 -13.82 -20.42
N SER A 154 -9.56 -13.67 -20.19
CA SER A 154 -8.52 -14.48 -20.85
C SER A 154 -7.97 -15.62 -19.99
N GLY A 155 -8.23 -15.64 -18.69
CA GLY A 155 -7.64 -16.55 -17.71
C GLY A 155 -6.14 -16.35 -17.49
N ARG A 156 -5.53 -15.35 -18.12
CA ARG A 156 -4.08 -15.07 -18.07
C ARG A 156 -3.72 -14.19 -16.90
N LEU A 157 -2.48 -14.33 -16.44
CA LEU A 157 -1.89 -13.38 -15.49
C LEU A 157 -1.52 -12.10 -16.21
N GLN A 158 -1.94 -10.97 -15.66
CA GLN A 158 -1.65 -9.63 -16.15
C GLN A 158 -1.03 -8.79 -15.04
N PRO A 159 -0.08 -7.89 -15.34
CA PRO A 159 0.45 -6.98 -14.34
C PRO A 159 -0.55 -5.89 -13.99
N SER A 160 -0.60 -5.52 -12.72
CA SER A 160 -1.32 -4.35 -12.21
C SER A 160 -0.42 -3.49 -11.35
N TYR A 161 -0.73 -2.20 -11.25
CA TYR A 161 -0.03 -1.28 -10.37
C TYR A 161 -0.93 -0.80 -9.25
N TYR A 162 -0.41 -0.86 -8.03
CA TYR A 162 -0.99 -0.20 -6.88
C TYR A 162 -0.17 1.04 -6.52
N TYR A 163 -0.80 2.21 -6.62
CA TYR A 163 -0.19 3.50 -6.34
C TYR A 163 -0.49 3.91 -4.91
N ASN A 164 0.52 3.97 -4.08
CA ASN A 164 0.37 4.33 -2.68
C ASN A 164 1.43 5.33 -2.21
N LEU A 165 1.29 5.79 -0.98
CA LEU A 165 2.17 6.76 -0.35
C LEU A 165 2.43 8.00 -1.22
N LEU A 166 1.46 8.39 -2.05
CA LEU A 166 1.56 9.61 -2.84
C LEU A 166 1.57 10.82 -1.91
N ARG A 167 2.72 11.46 -1.81
CA ARG A 167 2.96 12.60 -0.92
C ARG A 167 3.65 13.72 -1.66
N VAL A 168 3.25 14.94 -1.33
CA VAL A 168 3.91 16.17 -1.78
C VAL A 168 4.41 16.89 -0.53
N SER A 169 5.65 17.34 -0.55
CA SER A 169 6.24 18.03 0.58
C SER A 169 5.42 19.26 1.00
N ASN A 170 5.26 19.43 2.30
CA ASN A 170 4.59 20.59 2.91
C ASN A 170 5.51 21.79 3.07
N TYR A 171 6.73 21.73 2.53
CA TYR A 171 7.64 22.85 2.60
C TYR A 171 6.98 24.14 2.11
N ALA A 172 7.08 25.19 2.92
CA ALA A 172 6.46 26.48 2.66
C ALA A 172 7.54 27.54 2.56
N GLU A 173 7.41 28.38 1.55
CA GLU A 173 8.21 29.58 1.37
C GLU A 173 7.28 30.79 1.32
N GLY A 174 7.58 31.79 2.12
CA GLY A 174 6.71 32.96 2.25
C GLY A 174 5.29 32.62 2.74
N GLY A 175 5.12 31.54 3.53
CA GLY A 175 3.83 31.08 4.04
C GLY A 175 2.98 30.29 3.04
N LYS A 176 3.49 30.00 1.83
CA LYS A 176 2.79 29.22 0.80
C LYS A 176 3.48 27.88 0.58
N ALA A 177 2.71 26.80 0.57
CA ALA A 177 3.21 25.45 0.29
C ALA A 177 3.74 25.38 -1.16
N LEU A 178 5.05 25.43 -1.32
CA LEU A 178 5.74 25.61 -2.60
C LEU A 178 5.36 24.52 -3.60
N TYR A 179 5.49 23.26 -3.22
CA TYR A 179 5.33 22.14 -4.15
C TYR A 179 3.88 21.77 -4.48
N ARG A 180 2.93 22.08 -3.59
CA ARG A 180 1.50 21.84 -3.85
C ARG A 180 0.95 22.68 -4.99
N GLN A 181 1.48 23.87 -5.18
CA GLN A 181 1.05 24.80 -6.23
C GLN A 181 1.68 24.50 -7.59
N CYS A 182 2.69 23.63 -7.63
CA CYS A 182 3.53 23.40 -8.80
C CYS A 182 3.06 22.26 -9.71
N GLY A 183 1.90 21.67 -9.45
CA GLY A 183 1.42 20.54 -10.25
C GLY A 183 2.19 19.24 -9.98
N MET A 184 2.85 19.11 -8.83
CA MET A 184 3.64 17.93 -8.46
C MET A 184 2.83 16.65 -8.54
N PHE A 185 1.56 16.69 -8.12
CA PHE A 185 0.65 15.55 -8.22
C PHE A 185 0.46 15.10 -9.67
N ALA A 186 0.26 16.06 -10.59
CA ALA A 186 0.12 15.76 -12.02
C ALA A 186 1.43 15.22 -12.63
N THR A 187 2.58 15.70 -12.15
CA THR A 187 3.89 15.19 -12.55
C THR A 187 4.04 13.71 -12.15
N ILE A 188 3.73 13.36 -10.90
CA ILE A 188 3.80 11.97 -10.44
C ILE A 188 2.79 11.09 -11.19
N PHE A 189 1.58 11.60 -11.44
CA PHE A 189 0.56 10.85 -12.18
C PHE A 189 1.00 10.58 -13.64
N SER A 190 1.65 11.52 -14.30
CA SER A 190 2.17 11.30 -15.64
C SER A 190 3.30 10.28 -15.68
N VAL A 191 4.11 10.18 -14.61
CA VAL A 191 5.07 9.09 -14.44
C VAL A 191 4.36 7.75 -14.34
N PHE A 192 3.28 7.66 -13.57
CA PHE A 192 2.46 6.44 -13.46
C PHE A 192 1.91 6.01 -14.82
N ASP A 193 1.39 6.95 -15.60
CA ASP A 193 0.86 6.68 -16.94
C ASP A 193 1.93 6.13 -17.89
N GLU A 194 3.10 6.76 -17.94
CA GLU A 194 4.19 6.32 -18.81
C GLU A 194 4.76 4.96 -18.38
N LEU A 195 4.93 4.73 -17.08
CA LEU A 195 5.38 3.42 -16.58
C LEU A 195 4.37 2.31 -16.89
N SER A 196 3.08 2.62 -16.82
CA SER A 196 2.03 1.67 -17.19
C SER A 196 2.14 1.28 -18.67
N LYS A 197 2.34 2.25 -19.56
CA LYS A 197 2.54 2.01 -21.00
C LYS A 197 3.79 1.17 -21.28
N ILE A 198 4.93 1.55 -20.68
CA ILE A 198 6.22 0.86 -20.88
C ILE A 198 6.14 -0.61 -20.44
N ASN A 199 5.43 -0.89 -19.36
CA ASN A 199 5.35 -2.22 -18.77
C ASN A 199 4.09 -3.00 -19.18
N GLY A 200 3.25 -2.45 -20.07
CA GLY A 200 2.02 -3.09 -20.53
C GLY A 200 1.00 -3.31 -19.41
N VAL A 201 0.92 -2.37 -18.47
CA VAL A 201 0.00 -2.45 -17.33
C VAL A 201 -1.32 -1.79 -17.69
N ASN A 202 -2.38 -2.58 -17.75
CA ASN A 202 -3.69 -2.12 -18.16
C ASN A 202 -4.55 -1.60 -17.00
N VAL A 203 -4.28 -2.08 -15.80
CA VAL A 203 -5.05 -1.72 -14.59
C VAL A 203 -4.14 -1.16 -13.52
N GLY A 204 -4.44 0.03 -13.04
CA GLY A 204 -3.83 0.63 -11.87
C GLY A 204 -4.89 1.02 -10.84
N TYR A 205 -4.55 1.01 -9.57
CA TYR A 205 -5.47 1.43 -8.52
C TYR A 205 -4.75 2.15 -7.40
N ALA A 206 -5.50 2.98 -6.68
CA ALA A 206 -5.05 3.69 -5.49
C ALA A 206 -6.16 3.63 -4.43
N ASN A 207 -5.83 3.86 -3.17
CA ASN A 207 -6.83 4.05 -2.14
C ASN A 207 -6.68 5.41 -1.45
N PHE A 208 -7.78 5.94 -0.98
CA PHE A 208 -7.81 7.16 -0.17
C PHE A 208 -9.11 7.24 0.63
N GLY A 209 -9.10 8.03 1.71
CA GLY A 209 -10.30 8.25 2.51
C GLY A 209 -11.45 8.79 1.68
N ARG A 210 -12.67 8.28 1.89
CA ARG A 210 -13.87 8.68 1.14
C ARG A 210 -14.18 10.17 1.23
N ASP A 211 -13.82 10.81 2.32
CA ASP A 211 -14.00 12.24 2.55
C ASP A 211 -12.87 13.10 1.97
N ASN A 212 -11.82 12.49 1.41
CA ASN A 212 -10.75 13.19 0.72
C ASN A 212 -11.18 13.64 -0.69
N ARG A 213 -12.16 14.56 -0.72
CA ARG A 213 -12.72 15.10 -1.96
C ARG A 213 -11.68 15.77 -2.86
N GLY A 214 -10.60 16.29 -2.27
CA GLY A 214 -9.50 16.89 -3.03
C GLY A 214 -8.78 15.84 -3.87
N MET A 215 -8.42 14.70 -3.27
CA MET A 215 -7.79 13.59 -3.96
C MET A 215 -8.73 13.00 -5.01
N GLN A 216 -9.98 12.75 -4.66
CA GLN A 216 -10.99 12.22 -5.58
C GLN A 216 -11.08 13.07 -6.85
N ARG A 217 -11.32 14.39 -6.71
CA ARG A 217 -11.39 15.31 -7.85
C ARG A 217 -10.09 15.35 -8.67
N SER A 218 -8.94 15.29 -8.00
CA SER A 218 -7.65 15.27 -8.69
C SER A 218 -7.49 14.00 -9.52
N MET A 219 -7.81 12.83 -8.98
CA MET A 219 -7.73 11.55 -9.69
C MET A 219 -8.70 11.52 -10.88
N GLU A 220 -9.95 11.94 -10.70
CA GLU A 220 -10.94 12.03 -11.79
C GLU A 220 -10.47 12.98 -12.90
N THR A 221 -9.95 14.15 -12.53
CA THR A 221 -9.48 15.15 -13.49
C THR A 221 -8.28 14.62 -14.28
N LEU A 222 -7.33 13.99 -13.60
CA LEU A 222 -6.14 13.42 -14.25
C LEU A 222 -6.49 12.22 -15.12
N SER A 223 -7.42 11.35 -14.67
CA SER A 223 -7.88 10.22 -15.48
C SER A 223 -8.49 10.71 -16.80
N ARG A 224 -9.32 11.74 -16.77
CA ARG A 224 -9.86 12.36 -17.98
C ARG A 224 -8.78 13.00 -18.85
N LEU A 225 -7.83 13.72 -18.25
CA LEU A 225 -6.72 14.36 -18.95
C LEU A 225 -5.84 13.35 -19.71
N PHE A 226 -5.62 12.19 -19.11
CA PHE A 226 -4.83 11.11 -19.69
C PHE A 226 -5.67 10.08 -20.45
N ASN A 227 -6.95 10.37 -20.68
CA ASN A 227 -7.91 9.50 -21.39
C ASN A 227 -7.99 8.08 -20.79
N LYS A 228 -8.05 7.99 -19.47
CA LYS A 228 -8.19 6.73 -18.73
C LYS A 228 -9.64 6.48 -18.37
N GLY A 229 -10.07 5.21 -18.49
CA GLY A 229 -11.27 4.75 -17.78
C GLY A 229 -11.01 4.75 -16.27
N TYR A 230 -12.02 4.98 -15.46
CA TYR A 230 -11.87 4.87 -13.99
C TYR A 230 -13.18 4.46 -13.32
N ASP A 231 -13.05 3.86 -12.16
CA ASP A 231 -14.16 3.55 -11.26
C ASP A 231 -13.76 3.73 -9.80
N GLN A 232 -14.77 3.72 -8.90
CA GLN A 232 -14.59 3.93 -7.48
C GLN A 232 -15.35 2.87 -6.70
N PHE A 233 -14.62 2.10 -5.91
CA PHE A 233 -15.16 1.04 -5.10
C PHE A 233 -15.10 1.39 -3.61
N PRO A 234 -16.25 1.47 -2.93
CA PRO A 234 -16.27 1.76 -1.51
C PRO A 234 -15.75 0.58 -0.69
N VAL A 235 -14.88 0.87 0.25
CA VAL A 235 -14.33 -0.09 1.21
C VAL A 235 -14.45 0.51 2.61
N ASP A 236 -14.84 -0.30 3.56
CA ASP A 236 -14.87 0.07 4.97
C ASP A 236 -13.71 -0.57 5.71
N SER A 237 -13.00 0.23 6.47
CA SER A 237 -12.00 -0.22 7.43
C SER A 237 -12.56 -0.10 8.84
N TYR A 238 -12.39 -1.15 9.63
CA TYR A 238 -12.86 -1.22 11.01
C TYR A 238 -11.69 -1.51 11.94
N ILE A 239 -11.56 -0.73 13.01
CA ILE A 239 -10.61 -1.03 14.07
C ILE A 239 -11.33 -1.68 15.23
N LYS A 240 -10.81 -2.82 15.70
CA LYS A 240 -11.26 -3.51 16.90
C LYS A 240 -10.21 -3.41 17.99
N ILE A 241 -10.67 -3.14 19.21
CA ILE A 241 -9.83 -3.19 20.41
C ILE A 241 -9.74 -4.65 20.84
N ASN A 242 -8.55 -5.25 20.74
CA ASN A 242 -8.35 -6.69 20.97
C ASN A 242 -8.85 -7.15 22.35
N ARG A 243 -8.61 -6.35 23.40
CA ARG A 243 -9.05 -6.65 24.75
C ARG A 243 -10.56 -6.84 24.89
N LEU A 244 -11.37 -6.14 24.08
CA LEU A 244 -12.83 -6.24 24.08
C LEU A 244 -13.36 -7.33 23.16
N PHE A 245 -12.54 -7.75 22.22
CA PHE A 245 -12.94 -8.66 21.13
C PHE A 245 -12.40 -10.09 21.29
N ARG A 246 -11.28 -10.26 21.99
CA ARG A 246 -10.50 -11.50 22.11
C ARG A 246 -11.22 -12.64 22.82
N SER A 247 -10.79 -13.88 22.54
CA SER A 247 -11.23 -15.07 23.25
C SER A 247 -10.05 -16.00 23.57
N ARG A 248 -9.82 -16.28 24.88
CA ARG A 248 -8.80 -17.22 25.33
C ARG A 248 -9.08 -18.63 24.82
N ARG A 249 -10.35 -19.06 24.83
CA ARG A 249 -10.77 -20.39 24.39
C ARG A 249 -10.29 -20.66 22.96
N TRP A 250 -10.56 -19.72 22.05
CA TRP A 250 -10.18 -19.87 20.65
C TRP A 250 -8.68 -19.66 20.44
N GLY A 251 -8.05 -18.76 21.18
CA GLY A 251 -6.61 -18.55 21.10
C GLY A 251 -5.79 -19.77 21.52
N ALA A 252 -6.30 -20.60 22.43
CA ALA A 252 -5.65 -21.86 22.82
C ALA A 252 -5.78 -22.98 21.79
N GLN A 253 -6.70 -22.85 20.81
CA GLN A 253 -6.94 -23.84 19.75
C GLN A 253 -6.22 -23.48 18.44
N LEU A 254 -5.64 -22.29 18.34
CA LEU A 254 -4.96 -21.87 17.11
C LEU A 254 -3.66 -22.64 16.92
N VAL A 255 -3.45 -23.12 15.71
CA VAL A 255 -2.22 -23.78 15.29
C VAL A 255 -1.49 -22.88 14.30
N ASP A 256 -0.21 -22.66 14.53
CA ASP A 256 0.70 -22.00 13.58
C ASP A 256 1.10 -23.01 12.52
N ILE A 257 0.73 -22.76 11.26
CA ILE A 257 1.03 -23.63 10.12
C ILE A 257 2.07 -23.03 9.17
N SER A 258 2.73 -21.96 9.58
CA SER A 258 3.65 -21.19 8.72
C SER A 258 4.82 -22.00 8.17
N ASP A 259 5.20 -23.08 8.85
CA ASP A 259 6.33 -23.96 8.49
C ASP A 259 5.88 -25.23 7.76
N ASP A 260 4.57 -25.45 7.58
CA ASP A 260 3.97 -26.56 6.85
C ASP A 260 3.52 -26.13 5.45
N ASP A 261 4.33 -26.46 4.44
CA ASP A 261 4.09 -26.03 3.06
C ASP A 261 2.79 -26.57 2.48
N ASP A 262 2.40 -27.77 2.84
CA ASP A 262 1.16 -28.40 2.33
C ASP A 262 -0.07 -27.73 2.94
N LEU A 263 -0.07 -27.45 4.23
CA LEU A 263 -1.15 -26.71 4.90
C LEU A 263 -1.23 -25.26 4.43
N VAL A 264 -0.08 -24.58 4.21
CA VAL A 264 -0.06 -23.21 3.67
C VAL A 264 -0.58 -23.19 2.23
N ARG A 265 -0.28 -24.21 1.43
CA ARG A 265 -0.80 -24.37 0.06
C ARG A 265 -2.31 -24.60 0.04
N ASP A 266 -2.81 -25.49 0.91
CA ASP A 266 -4.24 -25.73 1.07
C ASP A 266 -4.97 -24.47 1.55
N PHE A 267 -4.40 -23.76 2.52
CA PHE A 267 -4.89 -22.46 2.96
C PHE A 267 -5.00 -21.46 1.80
N HIS A 268 -3.93 -21.30 1.01
CA HIS A 268 -3.94 -20.39 -0.12
C HIS A 268 -5.03 -20.77 -1.12
N LYS A 269 -5.09 -22.05 -1.54
CA LYS A 269 -6.10 -22.56 -2.46
C LYS A 269 -7.52 -22.24 -1.97
N LYS A 270 -7.83 -22.58 -0.73
CA LYS A 270 -9.16 -22.32 -0.13
C LYS A 270 -9.45 -20.83 0.05
N SER A 271 -8.43 -20.00 0.29
CA SER A 271 -8.62 -18.54 0.38
C SER A 271 -9.03 -17.90 -0.94
N LEU A 272 -8.77 -18.56 -2.05
CA LEU A 272 -9.18 -18.14 -3.40
C LEU A 272 -10.61 -18.55 -3.74
N GLU A 273 -11.11 -19.62 -3.14
CA GLU A 273 -12.47 -20.12 -3.41
C GLU A 273 -13.53 -19.05 -3.09
N GLY A 274 -14.46 -18.83 -4.02
CA GLY A 274 -15.48 -17.79 -3.93
C GLY A 274 -15.01 -16.38 -4.24
N ARG A 275 -13.72 -16.20 -4.58
CA ARG A 275 -13.12 -14.91 -4.94
C ARG A 275 -12.60 -14.87 -6.38
N GLU A 276 -12.80 -15.93 -7.12
CA GLU A 276 -12.32 -16.09 -8.51
C GLU A 276 -12.86 -15.00 -9.45
N ARG A 277 -14.02 -14.42 -9.13
CA ARG A 277 -14.63 -13.33 -9.90
C ARG A 277 -14.31 -11.92 -9.39
N SER A 278 -13.39 -11.81 -8.45
CA SER A 278 -13.01 -10.49 -7.96
C SER A 278 -12.09 -9.78 -8.94
N LEU A 279 -12.33 -8.51 -9.22
CA LEU A 279 -11.60 -7.71 -10.21
C LEU A 279 -10.15 -7.65 -9.77
N LEU A 280 -9.53 -7.48 -8.95
CA LEU A 280 -8.11 -7.41 -8.60
C LEU A 280 -7.78 -8.47 -7.55
N HIS A 281 -7.61 -9.67 -8.02
CA HIS A 281 -7.22 -10.75 -7.14
C HIS A 281 -5.71 -10.83 -7.05
N GLN A 282 -5.16 -10.31 -5.96
CA GLN A 282 -3.72 -10.36 -5.70
C GLN A 282 -3.28 -11.77 -5.32
N TYR A 283 -2.05 -12.08 -5.69
CA TYR A 283 -1.44 -13.39 -5.42
C TYR A 283 -2.29 -14.57 -5.93
N PRO A 284 -2.65 -14.57 -7.23
CA PRO A 284 -3.54 -15.57 -7.81
C PRO A 284 -2.88 -16.96 -7.95
N THR A 285 -1.58 -17.08 -7.72
CA THR A 285 -0.82 -18.32 -7.70
C THR A 285 -0.19 -18.56 -6.34
N TYR A 286 0.02 -19.84 -6.00
CA TYR A 286 0.70 -20.18 -4.76
C TYR A 286 2.12 -19.61 -4.71
N ASP A 287 2.85 -19.63 -5.83
CA ASP A 287 4.22 -19.13 -5.87
C ASP A 287 4.27 -17.62 -5.57
N SER A 288 3.36 -16.82 -6.13
CA SER A 288 3.28 -15.40 -5.85
C SER A 288 2.89 -15.11 -4.39
N PHE A 289 1.98 -15.91 -3.83
CA PHE A 289 1.60 -15.82 -2.43
C PHE A 289 2.79 -16.20 -1.52
N ARG A 290 3.44 -17.32 -1.81
CA ARG A 290 4.58 -17.80 -1.04
C ARG A 290 5.74 -16.79 -1.06
N GLU A 291 6.08 -16.25 -2.22
CA GLU A 291 7.11 -15.22 -2.33
C GLU A 291 6.78 -13.99 -1.44
N MET A 292 5.54 -13.54 -1.43
CA MET A 292 5.09 -12.47 -0.54
C MET A 292 5.19 -12.89 0.93
N PHE A 293 4.69 -14.07 1.27
CA PHE A 293 4.67 -14.56 2.64
C PHE A 293 6.09 -14.73 3.23
N GLU A 294 7.02 -15.30 2.47
CA GLU A 294 8.42 -15.44 2.89
C GLU A 294 9.10 -14.07 3.09
N ARG A 295 8.82 -13.09 2.23
CA ARG A 295 9.32 -11.73 2.44
C ARG A 295 8.76 -11.10 3.72
N VAL A 296 7.45 -11.18 3.91
CA VAL A 296 6.80 -10.68 5.13
C VAL A 296 7.41 -11.34 6.36
N ARG A 297 7.59 -12.64 6.32
CA ARG A 297 8.13 -13.44 7.42
C ARG A 297 9.60 -13.17 7.71
N SER A 298 10.40 -12.94 6.68
CA SER A 298 11.82 -12.59 6.87
C SER A 298 12.03 -11.26 7.56
N TYR A 299 11.09 -10.32 7.39
CA TYR A 299 11.12 -9.02 8.06
C TYR A 299 10.40 -9.04 9.42
N SER A 300 9.25 -9.69 9.51
CA SER A 300 8.40 -9.77 10.70
C SER A 300 8.25 -11.23 11.15
N SER A 301 9.08 -11.65 12.07
CA SER A 301 9.03 -13.03 12.62
C SER A 301 7.73 -13.32 13.37
N THR A 302 6.94 -12.30 13.69
CA THR A 302 5.65 -12.42 14.35
C THR A 302 4.48 -12.51 13.37
N SER A 303 4.70 -12.25 12.08
CA SER A 303 3.69 -12.45 11.05
C SER A 303 3.64 -13.92 10.63
N ARG A 304 2.47 -14.56 10.79
CA ARG A 304 2.31 -16.02 10.69
C ARG A 304 0.96 -16.38 10.05
N VAL A 305 0.89 -17.59 9.48
CA VAL A 305 -0.38 -18.21 9.10
C VAL A 305 -0.88 -19.06 10.25
N TYR A 306 -2.10 -18.76 10.70
CA TYR A 306 -2.76 -19.52 11.75
C TYR A 306 -4.02 -20.18 11.22
N MET A 307 -4.28 -21.40 11.71
CA MET A 307 -5.53 -22.10 11.47
C MET A 307 -6.27 -22.41 12.76
N LEU A 308 -7.60 -22.53 12.64
CA LEU A 308 -8.48 -23.20 13.60
C LEU A 308 -8.74 -24.61 13.03
N PRO A 309 -8.25 -25.67 13.69
CA PRO A 309 -8.41 -27.03 13.19
C PRO A 309 -9.84 -27.54 13.40
N GLY A 310 -10.30 -28.42 12.49
CA GLY A 310 -11.49 -29.24 12.64
C GLY A 310 -11.24 -30.47 13.50
N GLU A 311 -12.30 -31.23 13.76
CA GLU A 311 -12.23 -32.48 14.51
C GLU A 311 -11.42 -33.55 13.77
N ASP A 312 -11.40 -33.49 12.45
CA ASP A 312 -10.60 -34.34 11.55
C ASP A 312 -9.16 -33.83 11.34
N GLY A 313 -8.76 -32.74 12.00
CA GLY A 313 -7.47 -32.10 11.83
C GLY A 313 -7.36 -31.20 10.59
N GLY A 314 -8.41 -31.12 9.76
CA GLY A 314 -8.47 -30.24 8.61
C GLY A 314 -8.63 -28.76 8.99
N ILE A 315 -8.52 -27.86 8.00
CA ILE A 315 -8.64 -26.42 8.19
C ILE A 315 -10.12 -26.02 8.22
N LEU A 316 -10.67 -25.64 9.38
CA LEU A 316 -11.99 -25.00 9.49
C LEU A 316 -11.94 -23.52 9.11
N ALA A 317 -10.94 -22.81 9.59
CA ALA A 317 -10.69 -21.41 9.26
C ALA A 317 -9.21 -21.13 9.35
N ALA A 318 -8.70 -20.26 8.48
CA ALA A 318 -7.32 -19.81 8.55
C ALA A 318 -7.18 -18.35 8.09
N ALA A 319 -6.07 -17.72 8.48
CA ALA A 319 -5.70 -16.38 8.04
C ALA A 319 -4.19 -16.15 8.14
N LEU A 320 -3.66 -15.32 7.25
CA LEU A 320 -2.34 -14.73 7.43
C LEU A 320 -2.49 -13.52 8.37
N ALA A 321 -1.86 -13.62 9.53
CA ALA A 321 -1.86 -12.59 10.56
C ALA A 321 -0.60 -11.74 10.41
N ILE A 322 -0.73 -10.50 9.95
CA ILE A 322 0.39 -9.56 9.81
C ILE A 322 0.43 -8.63 11.02
N ASN A 323 1.59 -8.55 11.66
CA ASN A 323 1.84 -7.58 12.73
C ASN A 323 2.43 -6.30 12.15
N TRP A 324 1.61 -5.31 11.93
CA TRP A 324 2.04 -4.04 11.38
C TRP A 324 3.00 -3.25 12.30
N GLY A 325 2.95 -3.49 13.60
CA GLY A 325 3.88 -2.87 14.53
C GLY A 325 5.34 -3.23 14.30
N ASP A 326 5.65 -4.26 13.48
CA ASP A 326 7.02 -4.56 13.09
C ASP A 326 7.50 -3.68 11.92
N TYR A 327 6.58 -3.04 11.19
CA TYR A 327 6.87 -2.24 9.99
C TYR A 327 6.91 -0.74 10.26
N PHE A 328 6.02 -0.24 11.10
CA PHE A 328 5.92 1.18 11.39
C PHE A 328 5.41 1.46 12.79
N ASP A 329 5.71 2.65 13.27
CA ASP A 329 5.16 3.21 14.51
C ASP A 329 3.98 4.11 14.16
N LEU A 330 2.86 3.94 14.88
CA LEU A 330 1.72 4.82 14.81
C LEU A 330 1.73 5.74 16.03
N THR A 331 1.78 7.03 15.79
CA THR A 331 1.59 8.02 16.86
C THR A 331 0.19 8.61 16.77
N LEU A 332 -0.54 8.48 17.85
CA LEU A 332 -1.86 9.09 17.98
C LEU A 332 -1.71 10.55 18.40
N GLU A 333 -2.09 11.47 17.51
CA GLU A 333 -2.06 12.91 17.77
C GLU A 333 -3.44 13.42 18.13
N GLN A 334 -3.52 14.25 19.17
CA GLN A 334 -4.74 14.99 19.58
C GLN A 334 -6.01 14.12 19.71
N PRO A 335 -6.00 13.02 20.49
CA PRO A 335 -7.17 12.18 20.64
C PRO A 335 -8.33 12.96 21.28
N ARG A 336 -9.54 12.74 20.80
CA ARG A 336 -10.76 13.37 21.32
C ARG A 336 -11.76 12.33 21.82
N GLY A 337 -12.63 12.71 22.77
CA GLY A 337 -13.70 11.86 23.28
C GLY A 337 -13.16 10.53 23.85
N LEU A 338 -13.79 9.43 23.49
CA LEU A 338 -13.44 8.07 23.94
C LEU A 338 -11.99 7.70 23.63
N PHE A 339 -11.39 8.29 22.59
CA PHE A 339 -10.01 8.04 22.20
C PHE A 339 -8.97 8.59 23.17
N LYS A 340 -9.32 9.57 24.02
CA LYS A 340 -8.46 9.96 25.13
C LYS A 340 -8.25 8.81 26.11
N LEU A 341 -9.30 8.00 26.34
CA LEU A 341 -9.21 6.80 27.16
C LEU A 341 -8.34 5.74 26.48
N VAL A 342 -8.51 5.53 25.16
CA VAL A 342 -7.69 4.61 24.39
C VAL A 342 -6.21 5.01 24.42
N ALA A 343 -5.92 6.30 24.25
CA ALA A 343 -4.57 6.84 24.36
C ALA A 343 -3.97 6.69 25.77
N SER A 344 -4.79 6.91 26.83
CA SER A 344 -4.34 6.74 28.22
C SER A 344 -4.03 5.29 28.58
N MET A 345 -4.61 4.32 27.87
CA MET A 345 -4.34 2.89 28.05
C MET A 345 -3.03 2.43 27.43
N LYS A 346 -2.21 3.33 26.87
CA LYS A 346 -1.02 2.99 26.08
C LYS A 346 -1.34 1.96 24.98
N ILE A 347 -2.55 2.03 24.43
CA ILE A 347 -2.95 1.26 23.26
C ILE A 347 -2.25 1.93 22.08
N THR A 348 -1.04 1.48 21.85
CA THR A 348 -0.12 2.13 20.91
C THR A 348 0.07 1.30 19.67
N ASP A 349 0.57 1.91 18.70
CA ASP A 349 1.47 1.63 17.59
C ASP A 349 1.41 0.25 16.91
N LYS A 350 0.80 -0.78 17.51
CA LYS A 350 0.80 -2.14 16.95
C LYS A 350 -0.60 -2.55 16.53
N ILE A 351 -0.73 -2.83 15.25
CA ILE A 351 -1.98 -3.28 14.65
C ILE A 351 -1.79 -4.66 14.06
N LEU A 352 -2.66 -5.59 14.43
CA LEU A 352 -2.82 -6.88 13.78
C LEU A 352 -3.72 -6.74 12.56
N TRP A 353 -3.30 -7.26 11.44
CA TRP A 353 -4.13 -7.34 10.25
C TRP A 353 -4.25 -8.78 9.75
N PRO A 354 -5.36 -9.46 10.01
CA PRO A 354 -5.62 -10.77 9.45
C PRO A 354 -6.11 -10.63 8.00
N ILE A 355 -5.32 -11.12 7.07
CA ILE A 355 -5.61 -11.10 5.64
C ILE A 355 -5.80 -12.51 5.09
N HIS A 356 -6.31 -12.63 3.87
CA HIS A 356 -6.62 -13.90 3.20
C HIS A 356 -7.47 -14.85 4.06
N SER A 357 -8.31 -14.31 4.95
CA SER A 357 -9.13 -15.14 5.83
C SER A 357 -10.06 -16.06 5.03
N MET A 358 -10.09 -17.34 5.38
CA MET A 358 -10.91 -18.37 4.74
C MET A 358 -11.62 -19.24 5.78
N GLY A 359 -12.74 -19.84 5.38
CA GLY A 359 -13.59 -20.70 6.21
C GLY A 359 -15.03 -20.18 6.31
N GLU A 360 -15.87 -20.92 7.04
CA GLU A 360 -17.22 -20.42 7.32
C GLU A 360 -17.18 -19.16 8.20
N ALA A 361 -18.12 -18.26 7.98
CA ALA A 361 -18.10 -16.93 8.62
C ALA A 361 -18.09 -17.00 10.16
N GLY A 362 -18.74 -18.00 10.76
CA GLY A 362 -18.71 -18.26 12.20
C GLY A 362 -17.33 -18.67 12.69
N ASP A 363 -16.62 -19.53 11.97
CA ASP A 363 -15.32 -20.06 12.34
C ASP A 363 -14.22 -19.02 12.09
N VAL A 364 -14.31 -18.23 11.03
CA VAL A 364 -13.44 -17.07 10.80
C VAL A 364 -13.57 -16.06 11.96
N ALA A 365 -14.78 -15.83 12.46
CA ALA A 365 -14.99 -14.95 13.63
C ALA A 365 -14.35 -15.52 14.92
N LYS A 366 -14.36 -16.86 15.11
CA LYS A 366 -13.65 -17.53 16.21
C LYS A 366 -12.15 -17.40 16.06
N LEU A 367 -11.63 -17.64 14.84
CA LEU A 367 -10.22 -17.47 14.50
C LEU A 367 -9.73 -16.04 14.84
N TRP A 368 -10.43 -15.00 14.37
CA TRP A 368 -10.05 -13.61 14.66
C TRP A 368 -10.05 -13.27 16.17
N LYS A 369 -11.02 -13.79 16.92
CA LYS A 369 -11.03 -13.64 18.40
C LYS A 369 -9.85 -14.34 19.04
N GLY A 370 -9.45 -15.49 18.51
CA GLY A 370 -8.26 -16.23 18.94
C GLY A 370 -6.98 -15.49 18.63
N LEU A 371 -6.84 -14.97 17.40
CA LEU A 371 -5.71 -14.14 16.98
C LEU A 371 -5.58 -12.88 17.85
N ALA A 372 -6.69 -12.17 18.10
CA ALA A 372 -6.69 -11.00 18.98
C ALA A 372 -6.17 -11.33 20.40
N TYR A 373 -6.54 -12.49 20.95
CA TYR A 373 -6.03 -12.95 22.23
C TYR A 373 -4.52 -13.27 22.16
N LEU A 374 -4.11 -14.05 21.17
CA LEU A 374 -2.73 -14.49 21.00
C LEU A 374 -1.77 -13.31 20.86
N TYR A 375 -2.10 -12.39 19.93
CA TYR A 375 -1.27 -11.22 19.63
C TYR A 375 -1.23 -10.21 20.77
N GLU A 376 -2.36 -9.99 21.45
CA GLU A 376 -2.35 -9.12 22.62
C GLU A 376 -1.48 -9.69 23.74
N LYS A 377 -1.55 -10.99 24.00
CA LYS A 377 -0.79 -11.63 25.09
C LYS A 377 0.69 -11.77 24.77
N LYS A 378 1.03 -12.28 23.59
CA LYS A 378 2.41 -12.57 23.22
C LYS A 378 3.18 -11.37 22.67
N HIS A 379 2.51 -10.53 21.88
CA HIS A 379 3.17 -9.48 21.09
C HIS A 379 2.75 -8.05 21.49
N LYS A 380 1.87 -7.92 22.49
CA LYS A 380 1.35 -6.62 22.98
C LYS A 380 0.66 -5.81 21.85
N VAL A 381 -0.01 -6.50 20.93
CA VAL A 381 -0.79 -5.89 19.86
C VAL A 381 -2.21 -5.66 20.36
N HIS A 382 -2.62 -4.41 20.46
CA HIS A 382 -3.89 -4.04 21.13
C HIS A 382 -5.03 -3.76 20.15
N LEU A 383 -4.74 -3.58 18.89
CA LEU A 383 -5.70 -3.25 17.85
C LEU A 383 -5.68 -4.30 16.73
N SER A 384 -6.82 -4.54 16.11
CA SER A 384 -6.95 -5.31 14.88
C SER A 384 -7.63 -4.47 13.81
N LEU A 385 -7.07 -4.45 12.61
CA LEU A 385 -7.62 -3.83 11.42
C LEU A 385 -8.42 -4.87 10.63
N MET A 386 -9.64 -4.54 10.26
CA MET A 386 -10.53 -5.37 9.46
C MET A 386 -11.03 -4.56 8.28
N MET A 387 -10.75 -4.99 7.07
CA MET A 387 -11.29 -4.35 5.87
C MET A 387 -12.48 -5.13 5.32
N SER A 388 -13.49 -4.42 4.85
CA SER A 388 -14.71 -4.99 4.28
C SER A 388 -15.11 -4.25 3.02
N GLN A 389 -15.46 -4.98 2.01
CA GLN A 389 -15.86 -4.48 0.69
C GLN A 389 -17.17 -5.14 0.24
N ALA A 390 -17.70 -4.72 -0.89
CA ALA A 390 -18.90 -5.33 -1.46
C ALA A 390 -18.70 -6.84 -1.69
N GLY A 391 -19.67 -7.65 -1.29
CA GLY A 391 -19.58 -9.10 -1.43
C GLY A 391 -18.74 -9.82 -0.37
N ASP A 392 -18.20 -9.10 0.62
CA ASP A 392 -17.41 -9.71 1.70
C ASP A 392 -18.30 -10.61 2.58
N PRO A 393 -18.07 -11.94 2.59
CA PRO A 393 -18.90 -12.88 3.37
C PRO A 393 -18.77 -12.68 4.88
N TYR A 394 -17.72 -12.00 5.32
CA TYR A 394 -17.41 -11.78 6.73
C TYR A 394 -17.80 -10.39 7.22
N ALA A 395 -18.44 -9.56 6.39
CA ALA A 395 -18.70 -8.14 6.66
C ALA A 395 -19.36 -7.91 8.04
N ARG A 396 -20.36 -8.73 8.41
CA ARG A 396 -21.08 -8.59 9.70
C ARG A 396 -20.17 -8.75 10.91
N TYR A 397 -19.13 -9.58 10.83
CA TYR A 397 -18.19 -9.85 11.92
C TYR A 397 -17.05 -8.84 11.96
N LYS A 398 -16.77 -8.15 10.85
CA LYS A 398 -15.76 -7.10 10.76
C LYS A 398 -16.22 -5.80 11.40
N ARG A 399 -17.51 -5.49 11.38
CA ARG A 399 -18.07 -4.22 11.88
C ARG A 399 -17.65 -3.90 13.30
N SER A 400 -17.35 -2.63 13.53
CA SER A 400 -17.09 -2.04 14.85
C SER A 400 -17.57 -0.58 14.87
N LEU A 401 -17.57 0.03 16.06
CA LEU A 401 -17.89 1.46 16.23
C LEU A 401 -16.84 2.37 15.58
N LEU A 402 -15.62 1.86 15.43
CA LEU A 402 -14.50 2.57 14.79
C LEU A 402 -14.44 2.15 13.33
N ARG A 403 -15.08 2.92 12.48
CA ARG A 403 -15.15 2.71 11.04
C ARG A 403 -14.50 3.88 10.33
N ASP A 404 -13.68 3.57 9.33
CA ASP A 404 -13.02 4.54 8.45
C ASP A 404 -13.32 4.16 6.99
N PRO A 405 -14.16 4.93 6.29
CA PRO A 405 -14.55 4.61 4.94
C PRO A 405 -13.48 5.05 3.93
N PHE A 406 -13.04 4.12 3.11
CA PHE A 406 -12.11 4.33 2.00
C PHE A 406 -12.78 4.15 0.65
N VAL A 407 -12.09 4.60 -0.38
CA VAL A 407 -12.42 4.33 -1.77
C VAL A 407 -11.19 3.73 -2.44
N TYR A 408 -11.36 2.58 -3.09
CA TYR A 408 -10.42 2.14 -4.11
C TYR A 408 -10.78 2.83 -5.42
N PHE A 409 -9.86 3.62 -5.91
CA PHE A 409 -9.95 4.28 -7.20
C PHE A 409 -9.14 3.45 -8.20
N THR A 410 -9.83 2.85 -9.16
CA THR A 410 -9.22 2.01 -10.18
C THR A 410 -9.15 2.77 -11.48
N MET A 411 -8.01 2.68 -12.16
CA MET A 411 -7.76 3.30 -13.47
C MET A 411 -7.45 2.22 -14.50
N TYR A 412 -7.97 2.38 -15.69
CA TYR A 412 -7.81 1.46 -16.80
C TYR A 412 -7.10 2.16 -17.96
N SER A 413 -6.33 1.41 -18.75
CA SER A 413 -5.60 1.96 -19.89
C SER A 413 -6.54 2.58 -20.92
N SER A 414 -7.75 2.03 -21.08
CA SER A 414 -8.81 2.60 -21.93
C SER A 414 -10.20 2.39 -21.33
N ALA A 415 -11.17 3.15 -21.81
CA ALA A 415 -12.58 2.99 -21.42
C ALA A 415 -13.18 1.67 -21.93
N ASP A 416 -12.65 1.10 -23.00
CA ASP A 416 -13.15 -0.17 -23.56
C ASP A 416 -12.65 -1.36 -22.73
N GLU A 417 -11.39 -1.39 -22.32
CA GLU A 417 -10.86 -2.39 -21.37
C GLU A 417 -11.61 -2.36 -20.02
N TYR A 418 -12.00 -1.16 -19.57
CA TYR A 418 -12.83 -1.05 -18.38
C TYR A 418 -14.14 -1.79 -18.53
N ARG A 419 -14.88 -1.59 -19.62
CA ARG A 419 -16.19 -2.23 -19.85
C ARG A 419 -16.08 -3.74 -19.93
N GLU A 420 -15.04 -4.27 -20.54
CA GLU A 420 -14.78 -5.69 -20.65
C GLU A 420 -14.47 -6.31 -19.29
N LEU A 421 -13.56 -5.71 -18.53
CA LEU A 421 -13.23 -6.17 -17.17
C LEU A 421 -14.43 -6.07 -16.22
N GLU A 422 -15.16 -4.96 -16.25
CA GLU A 422 -16.34 -4.77 -15.42
C GLU A 422 -17.39 -5.84 -15.70
N SER A 423 -17.65 -6.13 -16.97
CA SER A 423 -18.65 -7.12 -17.37
C SER A 423 -18.28 -8.54 -16.90
N SER A 424 -17.00 -8.88 -16.92
CA SER A 424 -16.50 -10.20 -16.49
C SER A 424 -16.51 -10.39 -14.97
N CYS A 425 -16.45 -9.30 -14.19
CA CYS A 425 -16.39 -9.32 -12.73
C CYS A 425 -17.71 -8.92 -12.05
N ARG A 426 -18.77 -8.69 -12.83
CA ARG A 426 -20.07 -8.28 -12.28
C ARG A 426 -20.77 -9.48 -11.61
N MET A 427 -21.14 -9.30 -10.35
CA MET A 427 -21.90 -10.27 -9.59
C MET A 427 -23.37 -10.30 -10.05
N GLU A 428 -24.13 -11.34 -9.66
CA GLU A 428 -25.56 -11.49 -9.99
C GLU A 428 -26.42 -10.30 -9.52
N ASP A 429 -26.02 -9.63 -8.45
CA ASP A 429 -26.68 -8.43 -7.93
C ASP A 429 -26.22 -7.12 -8.62
N GLY A 430 -25.46 -7.24 -9.71
CA GLY A 430 -24.98 -6.11 -10.51
C GLY A 430 -23.77 -5.37 -9.91
N ARG A 431 -23.27 -5.76 -8.74
CA ARG A 431 -22.08 -5.17 -8.12
C ARG A 431 -20.81 -5.80 -8.65
N VAL A 432 -19.73 -5.04 -8.67
CA VAL A 432 -18.39 -5.55 -8.97
C VAL A 432 -17.66 -5.80 -7.65
N SER A 433 -17.12 -7.00 -7.48
CA SER A 433 -16.30 -7.34 -6.33
C SER A 433 -14.84 -7.00 -6.63
N ILE A 434 -14.20 -6.28 -5.72
CA ILE A 434 -12.75 -6.13 -5.69
C ILE A 434 -12.22 -6.97 -4.55
N PHE A 435 -11.22 -7.78 -4.82
CA PHE A 435 -10.48 -8.46 -3.78
C PHE A 435 -9.04 -7.94 -3.75
N THR A 436 -8.83 -6.89 -2.99
CA THR A 436 -7.50 -6.37 -2.67
C THR A 436 -7.33 -6.37 -1.17
N GLU A 437 -6.66 -7.36 -0.64
CA GLU A 437 -6.08 -7.28 0.70
C GLU A 437 -4.62 -6.89 0.53
N THR A 438 -4.38 -5.65 0.10
CA THR A 438 -3.03 -5.12 0.02
C THR A 438 -2.50 -4.92 1.43
N PRO A 439 -1.48 -5.67 1.84
CA PRO A 439 -0.79 -5.35 3.06
C PRO A 439 -0.06 -4.03 2.83
N LEU A 440 -0.40 -3.02 3.56
CA LEU A 440 0.26 -1.73 3.67
C LEU A 440 -0.03 -0.71 2.57
N THR A 441 -0.80 0.20 2.96
CA THR A 441 -0.93 1.49 2.29
C THR A 441 -0.77 2.62 3.28
#